data_c0e6055ac1b36b914656c9086a2c6dd5
#
_entry.id   c0e6055ac1b36b914656c9086a2c6dd5
#
_cell.length_a   1.000
_cell.length_b   1.000
_cell.length_c   1.000
_cell.angle_alpha   90.00
_cell.angle_beta   90.00
_cell.angle_gamma   90.00
#
_symmetry.space_group_name_H-M   'P 1'
#
loop_
_entity.id
_entity.type
_entity.pdbx_description
1 polymer ?
#
loop_
_entity_poly.entity_id
_entity_poly.type
_entity_poly.pdbx_seq_one_letter_code
_entity_poly.pdbx_strand_id
1 'polypeptide(L)'
;MRQGMLRALGMMSGTSLDGVDAAMIETDGTRIAAFGRSAYRAYSGNESAMLHAALGQWQDGPDVAEAGALSVAAHAALAEDFPEAQLVGYHGQTLAHDPGGRGTHQAGDGAALARRLSRPVVWDFRSEDVRQGGEGAPLAPFFH
;
A
#
# COMPACT_ATOMS: atom_id res chain seq x y z
N MET A 1 17.34 2.61 -19.53
CA MET A 1 17.04 3.28 -18.24
C MET A 1 18.23 4.10 -17.81
N ARG A 2 18.02 5.24 -17.18
CA ARG A 2 19.08 6.09 -16.69
C ARG A 2 19.82 5.40 -15.54
N GLN A 3 21.13 5.66 -15.44
CA GLN A 3 21.94 5.10 -14.36
C GLN A 3 21.45 5.62 -13.01
N GLY A 4 21.30 4.72 -12.04
CA GLY A 4 20.81 5.04 -10.70
C GLY A 4 19.30 5.19 -10.59
N MET A 5 18.58 5.14 -11.70
CA MET A 5 17.12 5.24 -11.72
C MET A 5 16.47 3.87 -11.63
N LEU A 6 15.40 3.80 -10.83
CA LEU A 6 14.55 2.62 -10.71
C LEU A 6 13.15 2.96 -11.19
N ARG A 7 12.49 1.98 -11.77
CA ARG A 7 11.06 2.05 -12.04
C ARG A 7 10.33 1.49 -10.83
N ALA A 8 9.62 2.37 -10.14
CA ALA A 8 8.91 2.02 -8.92
C ALA A 8 7.40 2.15 -9.14
N LEU A 9 6.66 1.17 -8.64
CA LEU A 9 5.21 1.14 -8.68
C LEU A 9 4.69 1.45 -7.28
N GLY A 10 4.03 2.58 -7.12
CA GLY A 10 3.32 2.90 -5.89
C GLY A 10 1.88 2.43 -5.98
N MET A 11 1.38 1.80 -4.93
CA MET A 11 -0.01 1.34 -4.88
C MET A 11 -0.66 1.76 -3.59
N MET A 12 -1.95 2.10 -3.68
CA MET A 12 -2.72 2.51 -2.52
C MET A 12 -4.17 2.08 -2.61
N SER A 13 -4.71 1.63 -1.48
CA SER A 13 -6.14 1.42 -1.28
C SER A 13 -6.58 2.34 -0.14
N GLY A 14 -7.40 3.33 -0.45
CA GLY A 14 -7.87 4.29 0.53
C GLY A 14 -8.99 3.76 1.42
N THR A 15 -9.37 4.55 2.42
CA THR A 15 -10.43 4.17 3.37
C THR A 15 -11.82 4.19 2.77
N SER A 16 -11.99 4.74 1.58
CA SER A 16 -13.25 4.65 0.83
C SER A 16 -13.57 3.21 0.40
N LEU A 17 -12.55 2.35 0.34
CA LEU A 17 -12.67 0.94 -0.04
C LEU A 17 -13.27 0.71 -1.42
N ASP A 18 -12.98 1.62 -2.35
CA ASP A 18 -13.46 1.55 -3.72
C ASP A 18 -12.59 0.68 -4.62
N GLY A 19 -11.28 0.71 -4.40
CA GLY A 19 -10.35 -0.03 -5.21
C GLY A 19 -8.90 0.29 -4.90
N VAL A 20 -8.02 -0.23 -5.72
CA VAL A 20 -6.57 -0.02 -5.62
C VAL A 20 -6.11 0.87 -6.76
N ASP A 21 -5.38 1.91 -6.43
CA ASP A 21 -4.68 2.77 -7.39
C ASP A 21 -3.23 2.34 -7.51
N ALA A 22 -2.69 2.41 -8.70
CA ALA A 22 -1.27 2.16 -8.96
C ALA A 22 -0.72 3.20 -9.93
N ALA A 23 0.49 3.65 -9.66
CA ALA A 23 1.19 4.60 -10.53
C ALA A 23 2.68 4.28 -10.57
N MET A 24 3.25 4.34 -11.77
CA MET A 24 4.68 4.16 -11.99
C MET A 24 5.40 5.47 -11.94
N ILE A 25 6.59 5.46 -11.35
CA ILE A 25 7.54 6.55 -11.46
C ILE A 25 8.93 6.01 -11.79
N GLU A 26 9.76 6.87 -12.36
CA GLU A 26 11.18 6.61 -12.52
C GLU A 26 11.91 7.53 -11.55
N THR A 27 12.67 6.96 -10.62
CA THR A 27 13.26 7.72 -9.52
C THR A 27 14.60 7.14 -9.08
N ASP A 28 15.45 7.99 -8.52
CA ASP A 28 16.68 7.58 -7.84
C ASP A 28 16.52 7.58 -6.30
N GLY A 29 15.31 7.80 -5.82
CA GLY A 29 15.02 7.90 -4.38
C GLY A 29 15.06 9.34 -3.85
N THR A 30 15.58 10.27 -4.62
CA THR A 30 15.69 11.69 -4.23
C THR A 30 14.80 12.55 -5.09
N ARG A 31 14.72 12.24 -6.38
CA ARG A 31 13.90 13.00 -7.33
C ARG A 31 13.14 12.03 -8.25
N ILE A 32 12.07 12.55 -8.82
CA ILE A 32 11.27 11.83 -9.81
C ILE A 32 11.73 12.32 -11.19
N ALA A 33 12.29 11.41 -11.99
CA ALA A 33 12.74 11.73 -13.35
C ALA A 33 11.61 11.68 -14.35
N ALA A 34 10.62 10.79 -14.15
CA ALA A 34 9.49 10.65 -15.06
C ALA A 34 8.30 10.02 -14.32
N PHE A 35 7.10 10.39 -14.77
CA PHE A 35 5.87 9.72 -14.38
C PHE A 35 5.50 8.73 -15.48
N GLY A 36 5.12 7.51 -15.10
CA GLY A 36 4.76 6.47 -16.04
C GLY A 36 3.26 6.20 -16.05
N ARG A 37 2.91 4.99 -16.44
CA ARG A 37 1.52 4.54 -16.50
C ARG A 37 0.87 4.53 -15.13
N SER A 38 -0.44 4.70 -15.11
CA SER A 38 -1.25 4.48 -13.91
C SER A 38 -2.39 3.54 -14.24
N ALA A 39 -2.95 2.90 -13.21
CA ALA A 39 -4.07 2.00 -13.35
C ALA A 39 -4.90 1.97 -12.07
N TYR A 40 -6.10 1.46 -12.20
CA TYR A 40 -7.04 1.34 -11.08
C TYR A 40 -7.76 0.00 -11.18
N ARG A 41 -7.86 -0.70 -10.03
CA ARG A 41 -8.65 -1.93 -9.92
C ARG A 41 -9.75 -1.72 -8.90
N ALA A 42 -10.99 -1.67 -9.37
CA ALA A 42 -12.14 -1.55 -8.48
C ALA A 42 -12.31 -2.82 -7.65
N TYR A 43 -12.73 -2.68 -6.40
CA TYR A 43 -13.18 -3.82 -5.61
C TYR A 43 -14.58 -4.22 -6.06
N SER A 44 -14.85 -5.53 -6.06
CA SER A 44 -16.22 -6.02 -6.18
C SER A 44 -17.03 -5.67 -4.92
N GLY A 45 -18.34 -5.78 -5.01
CA GLY A 45 -19.20 -5.56 -3.83
C GLY A 45 -18.86 -6.47 -2.67
N ASN A 46 -18.54 -7.75 -2.93
CA ASN A 46 -18.13 -8.69 -1.90
C ASN A 46 -16.78 -8.33 -1.30
N GLU A 47 -15.82 -7.94 -2.13
CA GLU A 47 -14.49 -7.52 -1.66
C GLU A 47 -14.60 -6.29 -0.77
N SER A 48 -15.35 -5.29 -1.21
CA SER A 48 -15.56 -4.07 -0.43
C SER A 48 -16.26 -4.39 0.91
N ALA A 49 -17.25 -5.28 0.91
CA ALA A 49 -17.96 -5.68 2.13
C ALA A 49 -17.02 -6.37 3.12
N MET A 50 -16.11 -7.23 2.65
CA MET A 50 -15.12 -7.87 3.52
C MET A 50 -14.17 -6.87 4.17
N LEU A 51 -13.74 -5.87 3.40
CA LEU A 51 -12.88 -4.82 3.94
C LEU A 51 -13.63 -3.92 4.93
N HIS A 52 -14.88 -3.57 4.62
CA HIS A 52 -15.72 -2.80 5.54
C HIS A 52 -15.93 -3.53 6.88
N ALA A 53 -16.11 -4.84 6.86
CA ALA A 53 -16.28 -5.63 8.08
C ALA A 53 -15.06 -5.52 9.02
N ALA A 54 -13.88 -5.33 8.46
CA ALA A 54 -12.63 -5.23 9.23
C ALA A 54 -12.31 -3.82 9.72
N LEU A 55 -13.04 -2.80 9.26
CA LEU A 55 -12.76 -1.42 9.67
C LEU A 55 -12.86 -1.27 11.20
N GLY A 56 -11.90 -0.54 11.76
CA GLY A 56 -11.82 -0.32 13.20
C GLY A 56 -11.17 -1.45 13.98
N GLN A 57 -10.82 -2.55 13.32
CA GLN A 57 -10.20 -3.68 13.98
C GLN A 57 -8.68 -3.52 14.02
N TRP A 58 -8.10 -3.99 15.11
CA TRP A 58 -6.65 -4.04 15.32
C TRP A 58 -6.13 -5.43 14.96
N GLN A 59 -4.82 -5.68 15.14
CA GLN A 59 -4.14 -6.85 14.60
C GLN A 59 -4.77 -8.21 14.96
N ASP A 60 -5.45 -8.29 16.09
CA ASP A 60 -6.10 -9.52 16.57
C ASP A 60 -7.58 -9.61 16.22
N GLY A 61 -8.09 -8.67 15.44
CA GLY A 61 -9.51 -8.63 15.07
C GLY A 61 -9.94 -9.83 14.23
N PRO A 62 -11.23 -10.24 14.34
CA PRO A 62 -11.70 -11.49 13.69
C PRO A 62 -11.69 -11.43 12.16
N ASP A 63 -11.74 -10.24 11.55
CA ASP A 63 -11.79 -10.09 10.09
C ASP A 63 -10.46 -9.64 9.49
N VAL A 64 -9.44 -9.42 10.31
CA VAL A 64 -8.17 -8.82 9.87
C VAL A 64 -7.39 -9.73 8.93
N ALA A 65 -7.34 -11.02 9.23
CA ALA A 65 -6.59 -11.98 8.39
C ALA A 65 -7.16 -12.04 6.98
N GLU A 66 -8.48 -12.08 6.85
CA GLU A 66 -9.14 -12.12 5.54
C GLU A 66 -8.97 -10.80 4.79
N ALA A 67 -9.10 -9.66 5.48
CA ALA A 67 -8.89 -8.35 4.89
C ALA A 67 -7.46 -8.20 4.38
N GLY A 68 -6.48 -8.66 5.17
CA GLY A 68 -5.07 -8.63 4.78
C GLY A 68 -4.79 -9.50 3.55
N ALA A 69 -5.32 -10.71 3.53
CA ALA A 69 -5.16 -11.61 2.39
C ALA A 69 -5.82 -11.04 1.13
N LEU A 70 -7.00 -10.45 1.26
CA LEU A 70 -7.68 -9.78 0.15
C LEU A 70 -6.86 -8.61 -0.38
N SER A 71 -6.32 -7.78 0.52
CA SER A 71 -5.48 -6.66 0.14
C SER A 71 -4.26 -7.13 -0.67
N VAL A 72 -3.54 -8.12 -0.19
CA VAL A 72 -2.38 -8.67 -0.90
C VAL A 72 -2.78 -9.19 -2.27
N ALA A 73 -3.87 -9.94 -2.36
CA ALA A 73 -4.33 -10.51 -3.63
C ALA A 73 -4.72 -9.44 -4.64
N ALA A 74 -5.45 -8.41 -4.20
CA ALA A 74 -5.88 -7.32 -5.08
C ALA A 74 -4.70 -6.49 -5.59
N HIS A 75 -3.75 -6.19 -4.70
CA HIS A 75 -2.55 -5.46 -5.10
C HIS A 75 -1.66 -6.28 -6.02
N ALA A 76 -1.52 -7.59 -5.77
CA ALA A 76 -0.77 -8.47 -6.65
C ALA A 76 -1.37 -8.53 -8.06
N ALA A 77 -2.68 -8.64 -8.15
CA ALA A 77 -3.37 -8.70 -9.44
C ALA A 77 -3.11 -7.43 -10.26
N LEU A 78 -3.16 -6.25 -9.61
CA LEU A 78 -2.88 -4.99 -10.30
C LEU A 78 -1.40 -4.86 -10.66
N ALA A 79 -0.51 -5.24 -9.76
CA ALA A 79 0.94 -5.17 -10.00
C ALA A 79 1.41 -6.05 -11.15
N GLU A 80 0.71 -7.13 -11.43
CA GLU A 80 1.03 -8.02 -12.56
C GLU A 80 0.86 -7.31 -13.91
N ASP A 81 0.09 -6.24 -13.98
CA ASP A 81 -0.03 -5.41 -15.17
C ASP A 81 1.18 -4.51 -15.40
N PHE A 82 2.12 -4.48 -14.45
CA PHE A 82 3.32 -3.65 -14.47
C PHE A 82 4.58 -4.51 -14.36
N PRO A 83 4.85 -5.40 -15.33
CA PRO A 83 6.03 -6.27 -15.26
C PRO A 83 7.35 -5.50 -15.27
N GLU A 84 7.34 -4.27 -15.76
CA GLU A 84 8.51 -3.40 -15.80
C GLU A 84 8.87 -2.79 -14.44
N ALA A 85 8.00 -2.89 -13.43
CA ALA A 85 8.29 -2.36 -12.10
C ALA A 85 9.40 -3.17 -11.41
N GLN A 86 10.44 -2.48 -10.97
CA GLN A 86 11.59 -3.08 -10.30
C GLN A 86 11.45 -3.05 -8.79
N LEU A 87 10.63 -2.15 -8.28
CA LEU A 87 10.35 -1.95 -6.86
C LEU A 87 8.87 -1.64 -6.71
N VAL A 88 8.25 -2.17 -5.67
CA VAL A 88 6.83 -1.95 -5.40
C VAL A 88 6.68 -1.31 -4.02
N GLY A 89 5.93 -0.22 -3.95
CA GLY A 89 5.49 0.39 -2.71
C GLY A 89 4.09 -0.08 -2.37
N TYR A 90 3.93 -0.65 -1.18
CA TYR A 90 2.67 -1.21 -0.71
C TYR A 90 2.27 -0.56 0.62
N HIS A 91 1.23 0.25 0.58
CA HIS A 91 0.74 0.95 1.76
C HIS A 91 0.00 0.01 2.73
N GLY A 92 -0.64 -1.04 2.22
CA GLY A 92 -1.57 -1.83 2.99
C GLY A 92 -2.94 -1.17 3.08
N GLN A 93 -3.89 -1.83 3.72
CA GLN A 93 -5.23 -1.30 3.91
C GLN A 93 -5.36 -0.76 5.33
N THR A 94 -5.54 0.54 5.47
CA THR A 94 -5.77 1.14 6.79
C THR A 94 -7.12 0.67 7.33
N LEU A 95 -7.09 0.03 8.48
CA LEU A 95 -8.27 -0.42 9.21
C LEU A 95 -8.53 0.43 10.45
N ALA A 96 -7.49 0.87 11.12
CA ALA A 96 -7.59 1.67 12.32
C ALA A 96 -6.43 2.67 12.38
N HIS A 97 -6.70 3.87 12.90
CA HIS A 97 -5.69 4.91 12.98
C HIS A 97 -6.01 5.79 14.19
N ASP A 98 -5.12 5.72 15.17
CA ASP A 98 -5.26 6.41 16.46
C ASP A 98 -3.88 6.91 16.90
N PRO A 99 -3.31 7.92 16.20
CA PRO A 99 -2.01 8.46 16.54
C PRO A 99 -2.04 9.11 17.93
N GLY A 100 -1.04 8.79 18.75
CA GLY A 100 -1.02 9.22 20.15
C GLY A 100 -1.77 8.30 21.11
N GLY A 101 -2.57 7.35 20.59
CA GLY A 101 -3.27 6.33 21.35
C GLY A 101 -2.77 4.93 21.01
N ARG A 102 -3.63 4.09 20.43
CA ARG A 102 -3.25 2.72 20.07
C ARG A 102 -2.28 2.62 18.90
N GLY A 103 -2.12 3.69 18.12
CA GLY A 103 -1.19 3.71 17.00
C GLY A 103 -1.90 3.66 15.66
N THR A 104 -1.36 2.91 14.73
CA THR A 104 -1.94 2.75 13.39
C THR A 104 -1.92 1.29 12.97
N HIS A 105 -2.90 0.89 12.17
CA HIS A 105 -3.01 -0.47 11.69
C HIS A 105 -3.36 -0.49 10.20
N GLN A 106 -2.42 -0.94 9.40
CA GLN A 106 -2.62 -1.24 7.99
C GLN A 106 -2.54 -2.75 7.82
N ALA A 107 -3.63 -3.35 7.36
CA ALA A 107 -3.68 -4.78 7.11
C ALA A 107 -2.97 -5.13 5.81
N GLY A 108 -2.41 -6.32 5.75
CA GLY A 108 -1.71 -6.85 4.59
C GLY A 108 -0.23 -7.06 4.86
N ASP A 109 0.28 -8.20 4.41
CA ASP A 109 1.67 -8.60 4.61
C ASP A 109 2.48 -8.29 3.36
N GLY A 110 3.32 -7.24 3.44
CA GLY A 110 4.19 -6.85 2.33
C GLY A 110 5.22 -7.91 1.97
N ALA A 111 5.65 -8.72 2.93
CA ALA A 111 6.56 -9.82 2.65
C ALA A 111 5.86 -10.90 1.80
N ALA A 112 4.59 -11.18 2.06
CA ALA A 112 3.79 -12.09 1.24
C ALA A 112 3.63 -11.55 -0.18
N LEU A 113 3.39 -10.24 -0.32
CA LEU A 113 3.30 -9.61 -1.62
C LEU A 113 4.63 -9.72 -2.38
N ALA A 114 5.75 -9.48 -1.71
CA ALA A 114 7.09 -9.60 -2.32
C ALA A 114 7.35 -11.00 -2.85
N ARG A 115 6.99 -12.03 -2.07
CA ARG A 115 7.14 -13.42 -2.51
C ARG A 115 6.26 -13.71 -3.72
N ARG A 116 5.03 -13.24 -3.69
CA ARG A 116 4.07 -13.47 -4.77
C ARG A 116 4.48 -12.81 -6.08
N LEU A 117 5.06 -11.61 -6.01
CA LEU A 117 5.51 -10.87 -7.18
C LEU A 117 6.94 -11.20 -7.59
N SER A 118 7.72 -11.84 -6.73
CA SER A 118 9.17 -12.05 -6.91
C SER A 118 9.90 -10.73 -7.15
N ARG A 119 9.52 -9.70 -6.40
CA ARG A 119 10.09 -8.36 -6.49
C ARG A 119 10.20 -7.75 -5.09
N PRO A 120 11.15 -6.85 -4.88
CA PRO A 120 11.22 -6.14 -3.59
C PRO A 120 9.99 -5.27 -3.38
N VAL A 121 9.46 -5.30 -2.14
CA VAL A 121 8.31 -4.50 -1.72
C VAL A 121 8.72 -3.69 -0.50
N VAL A 122 8.50 -2.38 -0.57
CA VAL A 122 8.62 -1.48 0.57
C VAL A 122 7.22 -1.28 1.14
N TRP A 123 7.09 -1.45 2.45
CA TRP A 123 5.78 -1.40 3.10
C TRP A 123 5.87 -0.94 4.54
N ASP A 124 4.73 -0.79 5.19
CA ASP A 124 4.60 -0.31 6.57
C ASP A 124 5.17 1.11 6.72
N PHE A 125 4.62 2.03 5.93
CA PHE A 125 5.11 3.41 5.87
C PHE A 125 4.73 4.26 7.09
N ARG A 126 3.74 3.83 7.88
CA ARG A 126 3.14 4.68 8.92
C ARG A 126 3.54 4.34 10.34
N SER A 127 3.85 3.07 10.62
CA SER A 127 3.98 2.57 11.99
C SER A 127 5.10 3.26 12.76
N GLU A 128 6.27 3.44 12.15
CA GLU A 128 7.40 4.05 12.84
C GLU A 128 7.15 5.53 13.14
N ASP A 129 6.57 6.26 12.18
CA ASP A 129 6.24 7.66 12.38
C ASP A 129 5.25 7.84 13.53
N VAL A 130 4.23 7.00 13.59
CA VAL A 130 3.23 7.05 14.67
C VAL A 130 3.85 6.70 16.02
N ARG A 131 4.74 5.70 16.07
CA ARG A 131 5.46 5.36 17.32
C ARG A 131 6.30 6.52 17.83
N GLN A 132 6.84 7.34 16.92
CA GLN A 132 7.64 8.50 17.29
C GLN A 132 6.82 9.77 17.54
N GLY A 133 5.49 9.64 17.59
CA GLY A 133 4.59 10.74 17.92
C GLY A 133 4.01 11.50 16.73
N GLY A 134 4.31 11.06 15.51
CA GLY A 134 3.74 11.64 14.29
C GLY A 134 2.35 11.11 13.97
N GLU A 135 1.76 11.64 12.91
CA GLU A 135 0.41 11.26 12.47
C GLU A 135 0.40 10.19 11.38
N GLY A 136 1.57 9.68 11.00
CA GLY A 136 1.69 8.54 10.09
C GLY A 136 1.84 8.90 8.61
N ALA A 137 1.99 10.17 8.27
CA ALA A 137 2.18 10.61 6.89
C ALA A 137 3.27 11.68 6.78
N PRO A 138 4.52 11.37 7.20
CA PRO A 138 5.55 12.40 7.34
C PRO A 138 5.99 13.02 6.02
N LEU A 139 5.85 12.30 4.89
CA LEU A 139 6.32 12.76 3.59
C LEU A 139 5.24 13.43 2.76
N ALA A 140 3.96 13.27 3.12
CA ALA A 140 2.86 13.82 2.33
C ALA A 140 2.96 15.33 2.11
N PRO A 141 3.31 16.16 3.11
CA PRO A 141 3.40 17.60 2.91
C PRO A 141 4.48 18.04 1.90
N PHE A 142 5.47 17.21 1.64
CA PHE A 142 6.54 17.53 0.71
C PHE A 142 6.14 17.34 -0.76
N PHE A 143 5.04 16.63 -1.02
CA PHE A 143 4.59 16.29 -2.36
C PHE A 143 3.21 16.87 -2.70
N HIS A 144 2.61 17.58 -1.76
CA HIS A 144 1.30 18.24 -1.90
C HIS A 144 1.41 19.79 -1.70
#